data_48555e031bc4edd8420f7823a41f694e
#
_entry.id   48555e031bc4edd8420f7823a41f694e
#
_cell.length_a   1.000
_cell.length_b   1.000
_cell.length_c   1.000
_cell.angle_alpha   90.00
_cell.angle_beta   90.00
_cell.angle_gamma   90.00
#
_symmetry.space_group_name_H-M   'P 1'
#
loop_
_entity.id
_entity.type
_entity.pdbx_description
1 polymer ?
#
loop_
_entity_poly.entity_id
_entity_poly.type
_entity_poly.pdbx_seq_one_letter_code
_entity_poly.pdbx_strand_id
1 'polypeptide(L)'
;MMIKKTKDPYDIVQFSSMWNLEGVIIIGFCEQDYHYLRNQIHIPLVIYDGFCEQSDRFVNIMIDDTDGGFQMGQYLALKHDKALCITDNLEDMDLNRYNGFQKGFQKEIHLFLVPMEKEKRWKYYEENFDHIQQATCAFALSDYYAIDFMHFLNEHHISIPDSMSVAGFDNTLLCEMVHPSLTTIEQNISSRARIAIQSILALKEGMKIQTHIQLPVKLIVRKSTK
;
A
#
# COMPACT_ATOMS: atom_id res chain seq x y z
N MET A 1 -21.94 -10.82 -1.91
CA MET A 1 -20.81 -10.05 -2.44
C MET A 1 -20.27 -10.77 -3.67
N MET A 2 -20.08 -10.07 -4.78
CA MET A 2 -19.43 -10.59 -6.00
C MET A 2 -18.11 -9.86 -6.20
N ILE A 3 -17.08 -10.56 -6.69
CA ILE A 3 -15.75 -9.99 -6.93
C ILE A 3 -15.43 -10.16 -8.41
N LYS A 4 -15.08 -9.05 -9.08
CA LYS A 4 -14.58 -9.05 -10.45
C LYS A 4 -13.23 -8.37 -10.48
N LYS A 5 -12.25 -8.99 -11.15
CA LYS A 5 -10.94 -8.38 -11.41
C LYS A 5 -10.95 -7.82 -12.83
N THR A 6 -10.81 -6.52 -12.96
CA THR A 6 -10.69 -5.83 -14.26
C THR A 6 -9.86 -4.55 -14.08
N LYS A 7 -9.25 -4.09 -15.18
CA LYS A 7 -8.61 -2.78 -15.28
C LYS A 7 -9.40 -1.83 -16.19
N ASP A 8 -10.50 -2.31 -16.80
CA ASP A 8 -11.30 -1.53 -17.72
C ASP A 8 -12.56 -1.01 -17.01
N PRO A 9 -12.74 0.32 -16.88
CA PRO A 9 -13.92 0.92 -16.27
C PRO A 9 -15.22 0.58 -17.01
N TYR A 10 -15.16 0.31 -18.32
CA TYR A 10 -16.31 -0.16 -19.09
C TYR A 10 -16.89 -1.47 -18.58
N ASP A 11 -16.03 -2.40 -18.22
CA ASP A 11 -16.41 -3.69 -17.61
C ASP A 11 -17.19 -3.50 -16.30
N ILE A 12 -16.84 -2.48 -15.51
CA ILE A 12 -17.51 -2.17 -14.23
C ILE A 12 -18.93 -1.67 -14.52
N VAL A 13 -19.09 -0.79 -15.50
CA VAL A 13 -20.40 -0.29 -15.91
C VAL A 13 -21.29 -1.42 -16.40
N GLN A 14 -20.79 -2.28 -17.29
CA GLN A 14 -21.53 -3.45 -17.76
C GLN A 14 -21.92 -4.38 -16.60
N PHE A 15 -20.96 -4.70 -15.72
CA PHE A 15 -21.21 -5.56 -14.58
C PHE A 15 -22.27 -4.98 -13.64
N SER A 16 -22.22 -3.69 -13.37
CA SER A 16 -23.19 -3.00 -12.51
C SER A 16 -24.61 -2.96 -13.12
N SER A 17 -24.72 -2.88 -14.46
CA SER A 17 -26.01 -2.88 -15.16
C SER A 17 -26.64 -4.27 -15.33
N MET A 18 -25.81 -5.33 -15.41
CA MET A 18 -26.29 -6.72 -15.53
C MET A 18 -26.84 -7.28 -14.22
N TRP A 19 -26.37 -6.77 -13.10
CA TRP A 19 -26.74 -7.27 -11.76
C TRP A 19 -27.38 -6.13 -10.99
N ASN A 20 -28.48 -6.42 -10.30
CA ASN A 20 -29.16 -5.44 -9.44
C ASN A 20 -28.31 -5.17 -8.19
N LEU A 21 -27.20 -4.43 -8.35
CA LEU A 21 -26.25 -4.13 -7.29
C LEU A 21 -26.75 -2.99 -6.40
N GLU A 22 -26.53 -3.10 -5.11
CA GLU A 22 -26.84 -2.04 -4.15
C GLU A 22 -25.74 -0.96 -4.06
N GLY A 23 -24.54 -1.30 -4.48
CA GLY A 23 -23.36 -0.43 -4.56
C GLY A 23 -22.15 -1.17 -5.07
N VAL A 24 -21.10 -0.44 -5.37
CA VAL A 24 -19.82 -0.97 -5.90
C VAL A 24 -18.67 -0.45 -5.04
N ILE A 25 -17.71 -1.31 -4.76
CA ILE A 25 -16.41 -0.95 -4.17
C ILE A 25 -15.34 -1.24 -5.20
N ILE A 26 -14.54 -0.26 -5.54
CA ILE A 26 -13.40 -0.38 -6.48
C ILE A 26 -12.10 -0.01 -5.79
N ILE A 27 -10.98 -0.56 -6.27
CA ILE A 27 -9.65 -0.31 -5.74
C ILE A 27 -8.81 0.30 -6.84
N GLY A 28 -8.27 1.49 -6.56
CA GLY A 28 -7.36 2.22 -7.43
C GLY A 28 -7.98 2.55 -8.79
N PHE A 29 -8.30 3.80 -9.06
CA PHE A 29 -8.68 4.27 -10.38
C PHE A 29 -8.15 5.68 -10.55
N CYS A 30 -7.65 5.97 -11.75
CA CYS A 30 -7.16 7.30 -12.08
C CYS A 30 -8.32 8.28 -12.29
N GLU A 31 -7.99 9.56 -12.40
CA GLU A 31 -8.96 10.64 -12.63
C GLU A 31 -9.83 10.42 -13.87
N GLN A 32 -9.23 9.95 -14.98
CA GLN A 32 -9.95 9.69 -16.22
C GLN A 32 -11.01 8.59 -16.06
N ASP A 33 -10.67 7.50 -15.38
CA ASP A 33 -11.58 6.39 -15.10
C ASP A 33 -12.72 6.83 -14.19
N TYR A 34 -12.41 7.65 -13.17
CA TYR A 34 -13.40 8.22 -12.27
C TYR A 34 -14.45 9.04 -13.04
N HIS A 35 -14.01 9.95 -13.92
CA HIS A 35 -14.94 10.77 -14.70
C HIS A 35 -15.84 9.93 -15.62
N TYR A 36 -15.30 8.85 -16.20
CA TYR A 36 -16.10 7.90 -16.97
C TYR A 36 -17.16 7.20 -16.10
N LEU A 37 -16.74 6.63 -14.97
CA LEU A 37 -17.63 5.90 -14.05
C LEU A 37 -18.72 6.80 -13.45
N ARG A 38 -18.36 8.04 -13.09
CA ARG A 38 -19.31 9.02 -12.51
C ARG A 38 -20.52 9.28 -13.41
N ASN A 39 -20.29 9.27 -14.72
CA ASN A 39 -21.34 9.53 -15.70
C ASN A 39 -22.22 8.30 -16.02
N GLN A 40 -21.69 7.11 -15.80
CA GLN A 40 -22.33 5.85 -16.19
C GLN A 40 -22.96 5.09 -15.01
N ILE A 41 -22.36 5.20 -13.81
CA ILE A 41 -22.83 4.50 -12.61
C ILE A 41 -23.75 5.40 -11.81
N HIS A 42 -24.97 4.93 -11.53
CA HIS A 42 -26.00 5.66 -10.79
C HIS A 42 -26.27 5.10 -9.37
N ILE A 43 -25.59 4.02 -9.00
CA ILE A 43 -25.62 3.44 -7.65
C ILE A 43 -24.46 3.95 -6.80
N PRO A 44 -24.52 3.83 -5.46
CA PRO A 44 -23.43 4.21 -4.58
C PRO A 44 -22.10 3.56 -4.97
N LEU A 45 -21.03 4.35 -5.02
CA LEU A 45 -19.68 3.90 -5.33
C LEU A 45 -18.71 4.28 -4.22
N VAL A 46 -17.97 3.31 -3.74
CA VAL A 46 -16.82 3.52 -2.85
C VAL A 46 -15.54 3.24 -3.61
N ILE A 47 -14.60 4.15 -3.54
CA ILE A 47 -13.27 4.05 -4.15
C ILE A 47 -12.24 3.88 -3.03
N TYR A 48 -11.36 2.89 -3.16
CA TYR A 48 -10.19 2.75 -2.32
C TYR A 48 -8.96 3.25 -3.07
N ASP A 49 -8.21 4.17 -2.42
CA ASP A 49 -6.90 4.61 -2.89
C ASP A 49 -6.89 5.03 -4.38
N GLY A 50 -7.89 5.81 -4.77
CA GLY A 50 -8.03 6.31 -6.12
C GLY A 50 -8.45 7.77 -6.15
N PHE A 51 -8.62 8.30 -7.34
CA PHE A 51 -9.13 9.64 -7.53
C PHE A 51 -10.65 9.70 -7.29
N CYS A 52 -11.12 10.73 -6.58
CA CYS A 52 -12.54 11.03 -6.39
C CYS A 52 -12.73 12.51 -6.09
N GLU A 53 -13.61 13.17 -6.84
CA GLU A 53 -14.08 14.51 -6.49
C GLU A 53 -15.14 14.48 -5.40
N GLN A 54 -15.43 15.62 -4.80
CA GLN A 54 -16.54 15.76 -3.87
C GLN A 54 -17.86 15.49 -4.59
N SER A 55 -18.59 14.46 -4.16
CA SER A 55 -19.82 13.98 -4.82
C SER A 55 -20.80 13.44 -3.80
N ASP A 56 -22.10 13.56 -4.10
CA ASP A 56 -23.19 13.02 -3.26
C ASP A 56 -23.36 11.49 -3.38
N ARG A 57 -22.69 10.84 -4.33
CA ARG A 57 -22.86 9.42 -4.64
C ARG A 57 -21.61 8.57 -4.45
N PHE A 58 -20.46 9.20 -4.39
CA PHE A 58 -19.16 8.53 -4.36
C PHE A 58 -18.43 8.88 -3.08
N VAL A 59 -17.75 7.89 -2.52
CA VAL A 59 -16.91 8.04 -1.33
C VAL A 59 -15.52 7.52 -1.63
N ASN A 60 -14.51 8.32 -1.37
CA ASN A 60 -13.13 7.89 -1.40
C ASN A 60 -12.65 7.57 0.01
N ILE A 61 -12.14 6.36 0.21
CA ILE A 61 -11.56 5.90 1.48
C ILE A 61 -10.09 5.64 1.24
N MET A 62 -9.26 6.51 1.79
CA MET A 62 -7.80 6.44 1.71
C MET A 62 -7.22 6.13 3.09
N ILE A 63 -5.97 5.72 3.11
CA ILE A 63 -5.15 5.69 4.31
C ILE A 63 -4.16 6.86 4.30
N ASP A 64 -3.54 7.13 5.44
CA ASP A 64 -2.46 8.12 5.50
C ASP A 64 -1.10 7.49 5.15
N ASP A 65 -0.89 7.30 3.85
CA ASP A 65 0.35 6.72 3.31
C ASP A 65 1.59 7.54 3.70
N THR A 66 1.45 8.87 3.74
CA THR A 66 2.55 9.77 4.12
C THR A 66 2.91 9.60 5.59
N ASP A 67 1.92 9.53 6.48
CA ASP A 67 2.16 9.29 7.90
C ASP A 67 2.74 7.89 8.14
N GLY A 68 2.29 6.88 7.41
CA GLY A 68 2.85 5.54 7.49
C GLY A 68 4.33 5.49 7.13
N GLY A 69 4.71 6.10 6.01
CA GLY A 69 6.11 6.26 5.63
C GLY A 69 6.90 7.05 6.69
N PHE A 70 6.33 8.13 7.22
CA PHE A 70 6.97 8.94 8.24
C PHE A 70 7.22 8.17 9.55
N GLN A 71 6.23 7.45 10.06
CA GLN A 71 6.37 6.60 11.25
C GLN A 71 7.50 5.57 11.07
N MET A 72 7.55 4.90 9.91
CA MET A 72 8.60 3.93 9.61
C MET A 72 9.98 4.60 9.52
N GLY A 73 10.06 5.75 8.86
CA GLY A 73 11.30 6.52 8.75
C GLY A 73 11.84 6.92 10.12
N GLN A 74 11.01 7.49 10.99
CA GLN A 74 11.40 7.85 12.35
C GLN A 74 11.88 6.62 13.15
N TYR A 75 11.17 5.51 13.04
CA TYR A 75 11.51 4.30 13.78
C TYR A 75 12.88 3.75 13.34
N LEU A 76 13.12 3.58 12.04
CA LEU A 76 14.38 3.05 11.54
C LEU A 76 15.55 4.02 11.75
N ALA A 77 15.32 5.33 11.70
CA ALA A 77 16.34 6.36 11.96
C ALA A 77 16.95 6.30 13.36
N LEU A 78 16.27 5.68 14.33
CA LEU A 78 16.80 5.53 15.70
C LEU A 78 18.08 4.69 15.77
N LYS A 79 18.25 3.75 14.82
CA LYS A 79 19.35 2.77 14.86
C LYS A 79 20.13 2.66 13.55
N HIS A 80 19.67 3.31 12.50
CA HIS A 80 20.23 3.17 11.15
C HIS A 80 20.56 4.52 10.54
N ASP A 81 21.63 4.57 9.74
CA ASP A 81 22.08 5.78 9.05
C ASP A 81 21.96 5.68 7.51
N LYS A 82 21.85 4.45 7.01
CA LYS A 82 21.68 4.17 5.58
C LYS A 82 20.57 3.16 5.38
N ALA A 83 19.61 3.52 4.53
CA ALA A 83 18.46 2.70 4.20
C ALA A 83 18.36 2.41 2.70
N LEU A 84 17.82 1.23 2.38
CA LEU A 84 17.21 0.98 1.09
C LEU A 84 15.72 1.30 1.17
N CYS A 85 15.16 1.89 0.12
CA CYS A 85 13.72 1.96 -0.07
C CYS A 85 13.37 1.17 -1.32
N ILE A 86 12.46 0.18 -1.23
CA ILE A 86 12.19 -0.80 -2.29
C ILE A 86 10.74 -0.66 -2.75
N THR A 87 10.53 -0.41 -4.03
CA THR A 87 9.22 -0.36 -4.68
C THR A 87 9.33 -0.66 -6.17
N ASP A 88 8.23 -0.99 -6.84
CA ASP A 88 8.17 -1.17 -8.31
C ASP A 88 7.77 0.10 -9.06
N ASN A 89 7.24 1.09 -8.35
CA ASN A 89 6.88 2.39 -8.92
C ASN A 89 7.00 3.51 -7.88
N LEU A 90 6.92 4.77 -8.35
CA LEU A 90 6.82 5.97 -7.50
C LEU A 90 5.63 6.82 -7.96
N GLU A 91 4.46 6.22 -7.95
CA GLU A 91 3.22 6.90 -8.29
C GLU A 91 2.27 6.86 -7.09
N ASP A 92 1.37 7.82 -7.01
CA ASP A 92 0.27 7.89 -6.05
C ASP A 92 0.64 7.51 -4.60
N MET A 93 0.19 6.35 -4.16
CA MET A 93 0.37 5.86 -2.79
C MET A 93 1.84 5.59 -2.46
N ASP A 94 2.56 4.96 -3.37
CA ASP A 94 3.97 4.62 -3.15
C ASP A 94 4.84 5.87 -3.09
N LEU A 95 4.53 6.89 -3.90
CA LEU A 95 5.19 8.20 -3.79
C LEU A 95 4.92 8.85 -2.42
N ASN A 96 3.69 8.76 -1.92
CA ASN A 96 3.34 9.30 -0.60
C ASN A 96 4.07 8.56 0.54
N ARG A 97 4.14 7.22 0.49
CA ARG A 97 4.90 6.39 1.43
C ARG A 97 6.38 6.75 1.41
N TYR A 98 6.96 6.87 0.21
CA TYR A 98 8.36 7.26 0.03
C TYR A 98 8.65 8.66 0.57
N ASN A 99 7.84 9.64 0.23
CA ASN A 99 7.98 11.02 0.71
C ASN A 99 7.86 11.10 2.25
N GLY A 100 6.93 10.34 2.82
CA GLY A 100 6.82 10.19 4.27
C GLY A 100 8.09 9.60 4.88
N PHE A 101 8.59 8.51 4.31
CA PHE A 101 9.80 7.84 4.75
C PHE A 101 11.02 8.77 4.72
N GLN A 102 11.22 9.52 3.62
CA GLN A 102 12.29 10.50 3.53
C GLN A 102 12.21 11.55 4.64
N LYS A 103 11.01 12.07 4.91
CA LYS A 103 10.79 13.08 5.97
C LYS A 103 11.04 12.51 7.38
N GLY A 104 10.73 11.24 7.60
CA GLY A 104 10.95 10.60 8.90
C GLY A 104 12.37 10.15 9.11
N PHE A 105 13.00 9.54 8.09
CA PHE A 105 14.35 8.98 8.19
C PHE A 105 15.44 10.02 8.22
N GLN A 106 15.37 11.04 7.35
CA GLN A 106 16.27 12.23 7.31
C GLN A 106 17.77 11.89 7.17
N LYS A 107 18.12 10.73 6.67
CA LYS A 107 19.49 10.26 6.45
C LYS A 107 19.62 9.70 5.03
N GLU A 108 20.70 8.98 4.73
CA GLU A 108 20.96 8.46 3.40
C GLU A 108 19.95 7.35 3.02
N ILE A 109 19.25 7.52 1.91
CA ILE A 109 18.30 6.55 1.35
C ILE A 109 18.72 6.24 -0.09
N HIS A 110 18.91 4.96 -0.38
CA HIS A 110 19.08 4.48 -1.75
C HIS A 110 17.77 3.86 -2.23
N LEU A 111 17.19 4.45 -3.28
CA LEU A 111 15.92 4.00 -3.85
C LEU A 111 16.15 2.87 -4.84
N PHE A 112 15.49 1.73 -4.62
CA PHE A 112 15.44 0.58 -5.52
C PHE A 112 14.08 0.56 -6.24
N LEU A 113 14.07 0.98 -7.50
CA LEU A 113 12.93 0.78 -8.40
C LEU A 113 13.07 -0.60 -9.04
N VAL A 114 12.35 -1.56 -8.51
CA VAL A 114 12.53 -2.98 -8.84
C VAL A 114 11.49 -3.48 -9.84
N PRO A 115 11.84 -4.40 -10.73
CA PRO A 115 10.87 -5.04 -11.61
C PRO A 115 9.80 -5.83 -10.84
N MET A 116 8.54 -5.80 -11.30
CA MET A 116 7.45 -6.60 -10.73
C MET A 116 7.70 -8.11 -10.85
N GLU A 117 8.32 -8.54 -11.94
CA GLU A 117 8.66 -9.94 -12.19
C GLU A 117 9.80 -10.41 -11.29
N LYS A 118 9.58 -11.49 -10.56
CA LYS A 118 10.49 -11.97 -9.50
C LYS A 118 11.92 -12.21 -10.01
N GLU A 119 12.08 -12.92 -11.12
CA GLU A 119 13.38 -13.29 -11.68
C GLU A 119 14.20 -12.04 -12.07
N LYS A 120 13.53 -11.04 -12.66
CA LYS A 120 14.16 -9.76 -13.01
C LYS A 120 14.50 -8.94 -11.78
N ARG A 121 13.64 -8.97 -10.76
CA ARG A 121 13.87 -8.29 -9.49
C ARG A 121 15.06 -8.87 -8.74
N TRP A 122 15.18 -10.18 -8.69
CA TRP A 122 16.32 -10.84 -8.07
C TRP A 122 17.63 -10.54 -8.81
N LYS A 123 17.60 -10.55 -10.15
CA LYS A 123 18.74 -10.09 -10.96
C LYS A 123 19.11 -8.63 -10.66
N TYR A 124 18.12 -7.75 -10.48
CA TYR A 124 18.36 -6.36 -10.09
C TYR A 124 19.05 -6.26 -8.72
N TYR A 125 18.64 -7.09 -7.74
CA TYR A 125 19.31 -7.14 -6.44
C TYR A 125 20.76 -7.61 -6.56
N GLU A 126 21.05 -8.62 -7.38
CA GLU A 126 22.42 -9.09 -7.66
C GLU A 126 23.28 -7.98 -8.29
N GLU A 127 22.77 -7.28 -9.29
CA GLU A 127 23.46 -6.20 -9.98
C GLU A 127 23.73 -4.99 -9.06
N ASN A 128 22.98 -4.85 -7.97
CA ASN A 128 23.09 -3.76 -6.99
C ASN A 128 23.53 -4.25 -5.60
N PHE A 129 24.21 -5.40 -5.54
CA PHE A 129 24.54 -6.04 -4.27
C PHE A 129 25.46 -5.19 -3.38
N ASP A 130 26.37 -4.40 -3.96
CA ASP A 130 27.23 -3.47 -3.22
C ASP A 130 26.42 -2.42 -2.44
N HIS A 131 25.30 -1.93 -2.99
CA HIS A 131 24.40 -1.01 -2.29
C HIS A 131 23.66 -1.71 -1.15
N ILE A 132 23.29 -2.99 -1.34
CA ILE A 132 22.66 -3.80 -0.29
C ILE A 132 23.64 -3.97 0.89
N GLN A 133 24.90 -4.25 0.63
CA GLN A 133 25.91 -4.43 1.68
C GLN A 133 26.24 -3.13 2.45
N GLN A 134 26.04 -1.97 1.84
CA GLN A 134 26.28 -0.67 2.49
C GLN A 134 25.13 -0.20 3.37
N ALA A 135 23.92 -0.71 3.14
CA ALA A 135 22.75 -0.37 3.94
C ALA A 135 22.66 -1.25 5.20
N THR A 136 22.03 -0.74 6.24
CA THR A 136 21.78 -1.48 7.48
C THR A 136 20.28 -1.72 7.72
N CYS A 137 19.41 -1.07 6.95
CA CYS A 137 17.99 -1.34 6.93
C CYS A 137 17.38 -1.17 5.54
N ALA A 138 16.25 -1.83 5.33
CA ALA A 138 15.44 -1.70 4.14
C ALA A 138 13.97 -1.48 4.53
N PHE A 139 13.32 -0.53 3.88
CA PHE A 139 11.89 -0.32 3.91
C PHE A 139 11.31 -0.59 2.53
N ALA A 140 10.55 -1.65 2.39
CA ALA A 140 9.79 -1.92 1.18
C ALA A 140 8.40 -1.31 1.31
N LEU A 141 7.92 -0.62 0.26
CA LEU A 141 6.64 0.09 0.30
C LEU A 141 5.43 -0.85 0.26
N SER A 142 5.66 -2.17 0.25
CA SER A 142 4.65 -3.20 0.52
C SER A 142 5.27 -4.42 1.22
N ASP A 143 4.46 -5.17 1.94
CA ASP A 143 4.89 -6.42 2.59
C ASP A 143 5.37 -7.46 1.57
N TYR A 144 4.78 -7.46 0.36
CA TYR A 144 5.17 -8.38 -0.70
C TYR A 144 6.65 -8.22 -1.08
N TYR A 145 7.08 -6.98 -1.32
CA TYR A 145 8.49 -6.71 -1.64
C TYR A 145 9.41 -6.88 -0.43
N ALA A 146 8.93 -6.56 0.78
CA ALA A 146 9.69 -6.81 2.00
C ALA A 146 10.00 -8.30 2.18
N ILE A 147 8.99 -9.17 2.05
CA ILE A 147 9.12 -10.62 2.22
C ILE A 147 10.00 -11.22 1.10
N ASP A 148 9.82 -10.77 -0.14
CA ASP A 148 10.67 -11.22 -1.25
C ASP A 148 12.13 -10.82 -1.05
N PHE A 149 12.38 -9.60 -0.54
CA PHE A 149 13.74 -9.15 -0.20
C PHE A 149 14.34 -9.91 0.98
N MET A 150 13.54 -10.22 2.02
CA MET A 150 13.98 -11.09 3.12
C MET A 150 14.41 -12.46 2.61
N HIS A 151 13.67 -13.03 1.65
CA HIS A 151 14.03 -14.30 1.03
C HIS A 151 15.36 -14.18 0.26
N PHE A 152 15.54 -13.13 -0.54
CA PHE A 152 16.82 -12.85 -1.22
C PHE A 152 17.99 -12.75 -0.25
N LEU A 153 17.85 -11.98 0.84
CA LEU A 153 18.87 -11.83 1.87
C LEU A 153 19.24 -13.17 2.52
N ASN A 154 18.24 -14.01 2.78
CA ASN A 154 18.45 -15.33 3.37
C ASN A 154 19.25 -16.27 2.46
N GLU A 155 18.96 -16.29 1.15
CA GLU A 155 19.76 -17.05 0.16
C GLU A 155 21.23 -16.58 0.10
N HIS A 156 21.49 -15.29 0.41
CA HIS A 156 22.81 -14.71 0.48
C HIS A 156 23.45 -14.74 1.89
N HIS A 157 22.84 -15.49 2.83
CA HIS A 157 23.33 -15.61 4.20
C HIS A 157 23.46 -14.29 4.97
N ILE A 158 22.67 -13.27 4.61
CA ILE A 158 22.58 -12.00 5.33
C ILE A 158 21.53 -12.12 6.43
N SER A 159 21.98 -12.03 7.69
CA SER A 159 21.10 -12.23 8.84
C SER A 159 20.14 -11.07 9.04
N ILE A 160 18.86 -11.40 9.31
CA ILE A 160 17.81 -10.45 9.67
C ILE A 160 17.39 -10.71 11.11
N PRO A 161 17.37 -9.71 11.99
CA PRO A 161 17.68 -8.29 11.76
C PRO A 161 19.15 -7.91 11.98
N ASP A 162 20.06 -8.86 12.27
CA ASP A 162 21.41 -8.56 12.79
C ASP A 162 22.30 -7.82 11.79
N SER A 163 22.29 -8.20 10.54
CA SER A 163 23.02 -7.50 9.49
C SER A 163 22.16 -6.47 8.77
N MET A 164 20.89 -6.81 8.53
CA MET A 164 19.93 -5.97 7.82
C MET A 164 18.57 -6.00 8.51
N SER A 165 18.08 -4.86 9.00
CA SER A 165 16.69 -4.71 9.42
C SER A 165 15.81 -4.58 8.18
N VAL A 166 14.66 -5.29 8.13
CA VAL A 166 13.71 -5.21 7.02
C VAL A 166 12.32 -4.84 7.53
N ALA A 167 11.70 -3.89 6.88
CA ALA A 167 10.34 -3.44 7.19
C ALA A 167 9.48 -3.38 5.92
N GLY A 168 8.16 -3.55 6.09
CA GLY A 168 7.17 -3.53 5.03
C GLY A 168 6.04 -2.52 5.28
N PHE A 169 5.00 -2.61 4.46
CA PHE A 169 3.77 -1.84 4.55
C PHE A 169 2.60 -2.76 4.18
N ASP A 170 1.46 -2.69 4.86
CA ASP A 170 0.13 -3.29 4.69
C ASP A 170 -0.34 -4.12 5.89
N ASN A 171 0.55 -4.75 6.66
CA ASN A 171 0.28 -5.71 7.72
C ASN A 171 -0.56 -6.90 7.24
N THR A 172 -0.10 -7.54 6.16
CA THR A 172 -0.71 -8.77 5.66
C THR A 172 -0.50 -9.95 6.61
N LEU A 173 -1.31 -10.99 6.50
CA LEU A 173 -1.18 -12.21 7.32
C LEU A 173 0.20 -12.86 7.20
N LEU A 174 0.88 -12.67 6.08
CA LEU A 174 2.23 -13.21 5.85
C LEU A 174 3.27 -12.62 6.80
N CYS A 175 3.06 -11.39 7.31
CA CYS A 175 4.02 -10.73 8.22
C CYS A 175 4.28 -11.54 9.49
N GLU A 176 3.29 -12.28 9.98
CA GLU A 176 3.41 -13.13 11.16
C GLU A 176 3.95 -14.54 10.85
N MET A 177 3.77 -14.99 9.61
CA MET A 177 4.15 -16.33 9.17
C MET A 177 5.59 -16.43 8.70
N VAL A 178 6.21 -15.32 8.27
CA VAL A 178 7.62 -15.30 7.85
C VAL A 178 8.56 -15.30 9.05
N HIS A 179 9.79 -15.73 8.84
CA HIS A 179 10.78 -15.75 9.92
C HIS A 179 12.07 -15.01 9.49
N PRO A 180 12.48 -14.00 10.27
CA PRO A 180 11.78 -13.38 11.41
C PRO A 180 10.48 -12.69 11.00
N SER A 181 9.50 -12.58 11.93
CA SER A 181 8.22 -11.91 11.65
C SER A 181 8.42 -10.44 11.29
N LEU A 182 7.70 -9.98 10.26
CA LEU A 182 7.94 -8.70 9.58
C LEU A 182 7.35 -7.51 10.36
N THR A 183 8.19 -6.51 10.65
CA THR A 183 7.81 -5.15 11.05
C THR A 183 7.16 -4.44 9.87
N THR A 184 6.00 -3.80 10.09
CA THR A 184 5.22 -3.24 8.98
C THR A 184 4.31 -2.11 9.45
N ILE A 185 3.70 -1.39 8.50
CA ILE A 185 2.62 -0.42 8.75
C ILE A 185 1.27 -1.09 8.54
N GLU A 186 0.38 -1.02 9.53
CA GLU A 186 -0.98 -1.58 9.46
C GLU A 186 -1.97 -0.60 8.86
N GLN A 187 -2.74 -1.05 7.87
CA GLN A 187 -3.81 -0.30 7.21
C GLN A 187 -5.20 -0.44 7.84
N ASN A 188 -5.39 -1.29 8.83
CA ASN A 188 -6.70 -1.61 9.43
C ASN A 188 -7.80 -1.96 8.40
N ILE A 189 -7.56 -3.01 7.63
CA ILE A 189 -8.44 -3.48 6.54
C ILE A 189 -9.88 -3.71 7.02
N SER A 190 -10.07 -4.22 8.24
CA SER A 190 -11.41 -4.50 8.79
C SER A 190 -12.23 -3.22 9.01
N SER A 191 -11.62 -2.17 9.53
CA SER A 191 -12.27 -0.86 9.68
C SER A 191 -12.60 -0.25 8.33
N ARG A 192 -11.68 -0.35 7.37
CA ARG A 192 -11.84 0.13 6.01
C ARG A 192 -13.04 -0.53 5.31
N ALA A 193 -13.14 -1.86 5.38
CA ALA A 193 -14.26 -2.62 4.82
C ALA A 193 -15.60 -2.24 5.45
N ARG A 194 -15.65 -2.08 6.78
CA ARG A 194 -16.86 -1.69 7.52
C ARG A 194 -17.33 -0.29 7.09
N ILE A 195 -16.42 0.68 7.01
CA ILE A 195 -16.74 2.05 6.59
C ILE A 195 -17.26 2.05 5.16
N ALA A 196 -16.68 1.27 4.25
CA ALA A 196 -17.14 1.18 2.87
C ALA A 196 -18.59 0.69 2.77
N ILE A 197 -18.92 -0.39 3.49
CA ILE A 197 -20.29 -0.92 3.50
C ILE A 197 -21.27 0.08 4.14
N GLN A 198 -20.90 0.69 5.25
CA GLN A 198 -21.72 1.73 5.89
C GLN A 198 -21.95 2.93 4.97
N SER A 199 -20.94 3.35 4.22
CA SER A 199 -21.04 4.42 3.24
C SER A 199 -22.03 4.09 2.11
N ILE A 200 -21.95 2.86 1.57
CA ILE A 200 -22.90 2.40 0.54
C ILE A 200 -24.34 2.44 1.06
N LEU A 201 -24.58 1.91 2.24
CA LEU A 201 -25.93 1.88 2.83
C LEU A 201 -26.46 3.29 3.08
N ALA A 202 -25.63 4.16 3.65
CA ALA A 202 -26.02 5.55 3.92
C ALA A 202 -26.32 6.34 2.63
N LEU A 203 -25.51 6.18 1.59
CA LEU A 203 -25.74 6.80 0.28
C LEU A 203 -27.02 6.28 -0.39
N LYS A 204 -27.31 4.98 -0.24
CA LYS A 204 -28.54 4.36 -0.76
C LYS A 204 -29.80 4.97 -0.10
N GLU A 205 -29.72 5.31 1.18
CA GLU A 205 -30.78 5.96 1.93
C GLU A 205 -30.84 7.49 1.71
N GLY A 206 -30.00 8.04 0.84
CA GLY A 206 -29.93 9.47 0.53
C GLY A 206 -29.35 10.31 1.66
N MET A 207 -28.62 9.70 2.60
CA MET A 207 -27.99 10.43 3.69
C MET A 207 -26.78 11.22 3.20
N LYS A 208 -26.58 12.42 3.71
CA LYS A 208 -25.33 13.17 3.51
C LYS A 208 -24.25 12.60 4.40
N ILE A 209 -23.14 12.19 3.78
CA ILE A 209 -21.98 11.63 4.47
C ILE A 209 -20.70 12.32 4.01
N GLN A 210 -19.63 12.12 4.76
CA GLN A 210 -18.31 12.55 4.34
C GLN A 210 -17.86 11.72 3.11
N THR A 211 -17.48 12.39 2.03
CA THR A 211 -17.12 11.75 0.76
C THR A 211 -15.63 11.48 0.61
N HIS A 212 -14.78 12.10 1.44
CA HIS A 212 -13.35 11.84 1.52
C HIS A 212 -13.00 11.43 2.95
N ILE A 213 -12.63 10.18 3.12
CA ILE A 213 -12.32 9.58 4.42
C ILE A 213 -10.87 9.13 4.39
N GLN A 214 -10.03 9.74 5.23
CA GLN A 214 -8.65 9.31 5.44
C GLN A 214 -8.56 8.57 6.77
N LEU A 215 -8.05 7.34 6.73
CA LEU A 215 -7.89 6.50 7.90
C LEU A 215 -6.44 6.53 8.38
N PRO A 216 -6.23 6.58 9.70
CA PRO A 216 -4.90 6.49 10.26
C PRO A 216 -4.29 5.11 10.02
N VAL A 217 -2.98 5.06 9.98
CA VAL A 217 -2.16 3.86 9.94
C VAL A 217 -1.37 3.70 11.23
N LYS A 218 -0.78 2.53 11.45
CA LYS A 218 -0.05 2.24 12.69
C LYS A 218 1.19 1.39 12.42
N LEU A 219 2.31 1.77 12.99
CA LEU A 219 3.52 0.95 13.01
C LEU A 219 3.33 -0.28 13.93
N ILE A 220 3.60 -1.45 13.38
CA ILE A 220 3.61 -2.74 14.08
C ILE A 220 5.03 -3.28 14.09
N VAL A 221 5.70 -3.14 15.21
CA VAL A 221 7.07 -3.62 15.39
C VAL A 221 7.08 -5.12 15.67
N ARG A 222 7.91 -5.86 14.91
CA ARG A 222 8.13 -7.30 15.07
C ARG A 222 9.64 -7.63 15.08
N LYS A 223 10.00 -8.84 14.68
CA LYS A 223 11.36 -9.38 14.83
C LYS A 223 12.31 -9.10 13.66
N SER A 224 11.82 -8.56 12.54
CA SER A 224 12.66 -8.26 11.36
C SER A 224 13.45 -6.95 11.48
N THR A 225 13.26 -6.19 12.54
CA THR A 225 14.00 -4.95 12.85
C THR A 225 14.56 -4.97 14.26
N LYS A 226 15.67 -4.21 14.47
CA LYS A 226 16.30 -4.02 15.80
C LYS A 226 15.57 -2.98 16.62
#